data_62df7fc037a8f88ba2858e873854bb00
#
_entry.id   62df7fc037a8f88ba2858e873854bb00
#
_cell.length_a   1.000
_cell.length_b   1.000
_cell.length_c   1.000
_cell.angle_alpha   90.00
_cell.angle_beta   90.00
_cell.angle_gamma   90.00
#
_symmetry.space_group_name_H-M   'P 1'
#
loop_
_entity.id
_entity.type
_entity.pdbx_description
1 polymer ?
#
loop_
_entity_poly.entity_id
_entity_poly.type
_entity_poly.pdbx_seq_one_letter_code
_entity_poly.pdbx_strand_id
1 'polypeptide(L)'
;MLKLHVVQAEYGDCFILESKQGKESTTVLIDGGPYQTFEKHLKPTLQKLPLSGKLDLVVLSHIDTDHIIGLLDLFEEIKGQRENEAKELVKVSKLWHNSFNDLLQTNEDPNTLLKNSFLTVNLGSKEDQKKTESSIMTIIMKGFQQARDLTTLAKSLKIPINPEFDKMVLVEDGPKSIKFKDITFRILGPTKKNLDKLRKEWKDWLNEKKLNENLELGLLQILDKSIPNLSSIMLLLEAKNRKILFTGDGSGDDIINILSREGMLDKQGKYHVDILKVPHHGSDRNVSREFFNTVNADNYVISANGRDDNPSVDTLIWIIESDNQTNKSKKIIFTNNTPNIVKVLKEYDQKKYNYECIFSNRNDDFLTLNPS
;
A
#
# COMPACT_ATOMS: atom_id res chain seq x y z
N MET A 1 -3.27 -3.56 24.49
CA MET A 1 -1.95 -3.68 23.83
C MET A 1 -2.17 -3.44 22.35
N LEU A 2 -1.39 -2.57 21.73
CA LEU A 2 -1.39 -2.33 20.27
C LEU A 2 0.00 -2.68 19.74
N LYS A 3 0.07 -3.48 18.68
CA LYS A 3 1.32 -3.88 18.04
C LYS A 3 1.19 -3.77 16.53
N LEU A 4 2.25 -3.30 15.89
CA LEU A 4 2.41 -3.38 14.44
C LEU A 4 3.56 -4.33 14.13
N HIS A 5 3.28 -5.38 13.38
CA HIS A 5 4.28 -6.28 12.84
C HIS A 5 4.55 -5.87 11.38
N VAL A 6 5.77 -5.46 11.13
CA VAL A 6 6.28 -5.13 9.78
C VAL A 6 6.88 -6.43 9.23
N VAL A 7 6.17 -7.07 8.32
CA VAL A 7 6.61 -8.33 7.70
C VAL A 7 7.68 -8.04 6.66
N GLN A 8 8.67 -8.91 6.52
CA GLN A 8 9.69 -8.78 5.49
C GLN A 8 9.07 -8.99 4.10
N ALA A 9 8.91 -7.91 3.38
CA ALA A 9 8.24 -7.88 2.07
C ALA A 9 9.15 -7.36 0.94
N GLU A 10 10.48 -7.43 1.14
CA GLU A 10 11.47 -6.99 0.16
C GLU A 10 11.22 -5.55 -0.29
N TYR A 11 10.71 -5.36 -1.53
CA TYR A 11 10.42 -4.06 -2.12
C TYR A 11 8.95 -3.64 -2.01
N GLY A 12 8.09 -4.44 -1.36
CA GLY A 12 6.67 -4.18 -1.23
C GLY A 12 6.23 -3.98 0.23
N ASP A 13 4.94 -4.02 0.47
CA ASP A 13 4.32 -3.80 1.77
C ASP A 13 3.59 -5.04 2.30
N CYS A 14 3.79 -5.34 3.57
CA CYS A 14 3.00 -6.34 4.29
C CYS A 14 3.04 -6.04 5.79
N PHE A 15 1.87 -5.75 6.38
CA PHE A 15 1.77 -5.37 7.78
C PHE A 15 0.66 -6.14 8.50
N ILE A 16 0.94 -6.58 9.72
CA ILE A 16 -0.08 -7.16 10.59
C ILE A 16 -0.22 -6.26 11.82
N LEU A 17 -1.42 -5.75 12.04
CA LEU A 17 -1.76 -5.00 13.23
C LEU A 17 -2.53 -5.89 14.20
N GLU A 18 -2.10 -5.91 15.45
CA GLU A 18 -2.83 -6.50 16.56
C GLU A 18 -3.25 -5.43 17.56
N SER A 19 -4.53 -5.40 17.90
CA SER A 19 -5.03 -4.69 19.08
C SER A 19 -5.71 -5.65 20.04
N LYS A 20 -5.36 -5.59 21.31
CA LYS A 20 -5.92 -6.47 22.34
C LYS A 20 -6.45 -5.64 23.50
N GLN A 21 -7.75 -5.82 23.81
CA GLN A 21 -8.43 -5.20 24.95
C GLN A 21 -9.17 -6.26 25.77
N GLY A 22 -8.65 -6.54 26.97
CA GLY A 22 -9.18 -7.62 27.79
C GLY A 22 -9.05 -8.97 27.10
N LYS A 23 -10.19 -9.63 26.86
CA LYS A 23 -10.29 -10.92 26.14
C LYS A 23 -10.49 -10.73 24.63
N GLU A 24 -10.81 -9.52 24.17
CA GLU A 24 -11.02 -9.23 22.76
C GLU A 24 -9.70 -8.91 22.07
N SER A 25 -9.54 -9.44 20.87
CA SER A 25 -8.44 -9.11 19.97
C SER A 25 -8.99 -8.71 18.60
N THR A 26 -8.30 -7.77 17.97
CA THR A 26 -8.55 -7.37 16.58
C THR A 26 -7.27 -7.54 15.81
N THR A 27 -7.33 -8.23 14.69
CA THR A 27 -6.18 -8.46 13.80
C THR A 27 -6.50 -7.95 12.42
N VAL A 28 -5.63 -7.09 11.89
CA VAL A 28 -5.75 -6.50 10.55
C VAL A 28 -4.49 -6.82 9.76
N LEU A 29 -4.66 -7.40 8.58
CA LEU A 29 -3.58 -7.55 7.59
C LEU A 29 -3.72 -6.44 6.56
N ILE A 30 -2.63 -5.73 6.28
CA ILE A 30 -2.57 -4.67 5.26
C ILE A 30 -1.49 -5.04 4.27
N ASP A 31 -1.89 -5.25 3.03
CA ASP A 31 -1.09 -5.75 1.92
C ASP A 31 -0.45 -7.12 2.16
N GLY A 32 0.03 -7.75 1.11
CA GLY A 32 0.60 -9.09 1.15
C GLY A 32 2.04 -9.17 0.66
N GLY A 33 2.55 -8.06 0.13
CA GLY A 33 3.87 -8.01 -0.47
C GLY A 33 3.96 -8.68 -1.86
N PRO A 34 5.16 -8.68 -2.45
CA PRO A 34 5.47 -9.26 -3.75
C PRO A 34 5.56 -10.79 -3.74
N TYR A 35 5.98 -11.34 -4.87
CA TYR A 35 6.25 -12.77 -5.02
C TYR A 35 7.15 -13.31 -3.92
N GLN A 36 6.82 -14.50 -3.43
CA GLN A 36 7.50 -15.24 -2.37
C GLN A 36 7.30 -14.68 -0.94
N THR A 37 6.72 -13.48 -0.76
CA THR A 37 6.47 -12.93 0.57
C THR A 37 5.57 -13.83 1.38
N PHE A 38 4.51 -14.38 0.77
CA PHE A 38 3.61 -15.29 1.47
C PHE A 38 4.34 -16.51 2.05
N GLU A 39 4.98 -17.30 1.21
CA GLU A 39 5.62 -18.55 1.64
C GLU A 39 6.80 -18.32 2.60
N LYS A 40 7.63 -17.30 2.32
CA LYS A 40 8.84 -17.08 3.12
C LYS A 40 8.58 -16.38 4.45
N HIS A 41 7.63 -15.44 4.50
CA HIS A 41 7.50 -14.54 5.63
C HIS A 41 6.07 -14.41 6.18
N LEU A 42 5.05 -14.18 5.35
CA LEU A 42 3.69 -13.94 5.84
C LEU A 42 3.08 -15.19 6.47
N LYS A 43 3.17 -16.36 5.81
CA LYS A 43 2.66 -17.64 6.32
C LYS A 43 3.36 -18.05 7.62
N PRO A 44 4.70 -18.04 7.72
CA PRO A 44 5.39 -18.25 8.99
C PRO A 44 5.00 -17.25 10.07
N THR A 45 4.83 -15.97 9.72
CA THR A 45 4.40 -14.94 10.67
C THR A 45 3.01 -15.24 11.23
N LEU A 46 2.03 -15.57 10.35
CA LEU A 46 0.68 -15.94 10.77
C LEU A 46 0.65 -17.18 11.66
N GLN A 47 1.61 -18.09 11.48
CA GLN A 47 1.76 -19.30 12.34
C GLN A 47 2.41 -18.99 13.69
N LYS A 48 3.39 -18.07 13.73
CA LYS A 48 4.15 -17.70 14.93
C LYS A 48 3.40 -16.76 15.86
N LEU A 49 2.64 -15.82 15.28
CA LEU A 49 1.91 -14.84 16.07
C LEU A 49 0.75 -15.53 16.82
N PRO A 50 0.50 -15.15 18.10
CA PRO A 50 -0.59 -15.68 18.90
C PRO A 50 -1.94 -15.10 18.46
N LEU A 51 -2.18 -15.08 17.15
CA LEU A 51 -3.44 -14.67 16.57
C LEU A 51 -4.50 -15.70 16.92
N SER A 52 -5.73 -15.26 17.11
CA SER A 52 -6.88 -16.15 17.39
C SER A 52 -7.24 -17.08 16.21
N GLY A 53 -6.32 -17.27 15.25
CA GLY A 53 -6.58 -17.98 13.99
C GLY A 53 -7.50 -17.19 13.05
N LYS A 54 -7.57 -15.85 13.21
CA LYS A 54 -8.50 -15.00 12.49
C LYS A 54 -7.86 -13.67 12.09
N LEU A 55 -8.09 -13.27 10.85
CA LEU A 55 -7.92 -11.90 10.38
C LEU A 55 -9.30 -11.24 10.35
N ASP A 56 -9.51 -10.27 11.20
CA ASP A 56 -10.79 -9.57 11.28
C ASP A 56 -11.02 -8.67 10.05
N LEU A 57 -9.94 -8.16 9.48
CA LEU A 57 -9.93 -7.35 8.27
C LEU A 57 -8.65 -7.62 7.49
N VAL A 58 -8.78 -7.80 6.18
CA VAL A 58 -7.68 -7.70 5.21
C VAL A 58 -7.90 -6.45 4.39
N VAL A 59 -6.85 -5.66 4.18
CA VAL A 59 -6.87 -4.47 3.34
C VAL A 59 -5.84 -4.65 2.24
N LEU A 60 -6.25 -4.48 0.99
CA LEU A 60 -5.33 -4.25 -0.13
C LEU A 60 -5.33 -2.76 -0.42
N SER A 61 -4.19 -2.10 -0.22
CA SER A 61 -4.06 -0.66 -0.46
C SER A 61 -4.31 -0.32 -1.92
N HIS A 62 -3.65 -1.01 -2.83
CA HIS A 62 -3.85 -0.91 -4.28
C HIS A 62 -3.37 -2.19 -5.00
N ILE A 63 -3.60 -2.24 -6.33
CA ILE A 63 -3.51 -3.50 -7.10
C ILE A 63 -2.11 -3.83 -7.62
N ASP A 64 -1.07 -3.12 -7.20
CA ASP A 64 0.28 -3.39 -7.68
C ASP A 64 0.86 -4.70 -7.15
N THR A 65 1.74 -5.28 -7.94
CA THR A 65 2.30 -6.62 -7.71
C THR A 65 2.99 -6.74 -6.35
N ASP A 66 3.59 -5.68 -5.88
CA ASP A 66 4.32 -5.63 -4.62
C ASP A 66 3.43 -5.42 -3.38
N HIS A 67 2.11 -5.36 -3.58
CA HIS A 67 1.09 -5.32 -2.53
C HIS A 67 0.13 -6.51 -2.57
N ILE A 68 -0.27 -6.95 -3.79
CA ILE A 68 -1.38 -7.91 -3.96
C ILE A 68 -0.97 -9.38 -3.90
N ILE A 69 0.26 -9.74 -4.33
CA ILE A 69 0.61 -11.15 -4.60
C ILE A 69 0.48 -12.03 -3.35
N GLY A 70 1.03 -11.61 -2.23
CA GLY A 70 0.93 -12.42 -1.02
C GLY A 70 -0.50 -12.57 -0.48
N LEU A 71 -1.42 -11.65 -0.84
CA LEU A 71 -2.84 -11.84 -0.53
C LEU A 71 -3.50 -12.87 -1.45
N LEU A 72 -3.12 -12.91 -2.72
CA LEU A 72 -3.55 -13.95 -3.65
C LEU A 72 -3.12 -15.33 -3.15
N ASP A 73 -1.83 -15.46 -2.82
CA ASP A 73 -1.26 -16.71 -2.31
C ASP A 73 -1.95 -17.14 -1.01
N LEU A 74 -2.24 -16.21 -0.09
CA LEU A 74 -2.98 -16.47 1.15
C LEU A 74 -4.41 -16.98 0.85
N PHE A 75 -5.12 -16.36 -0.07
CA PHE A 75 -6.51 -16.74 -0.36
C PHE A 75 -6.58 -18.06 -1.14
N GLU A 76 -5.63 -18.34 -2.02
CA GLU A 76 -5.49 -19.66 -2.68
C GLU A 76 -5.18 -20.77 -1.66
N GLU A 77 -4.27 -20.53 -0.71
CA GLU A 77 -3.98 -21.45 0.40
C GLU A 77 -5.24 -21.78 1.21
N ILE A 78 -6.00 -20.76 1.61
CA ILE A 78 -7.25 -20.96 2.38
C ILE A 78 -8.27 -21.75 1.53
N LYS A 79 -8.38 -21.44 0.23
CA LYS A 79 -9.27 -22.16 -0.68
C LYS A 79 -8.88 -23.63 -0.79
N GLY A 80 -7.61 -23.91 -1.04
CA GLY A 80 -7.09 -25.27 -1.12
C GLY A 80 -7.30 -26.06 0.17
N GLN A 81 -7.14 -25.41 1.34
CA GLN A 81 -7.39 -26.04 2.63
C GLN A 81 -8.88 -26.38 2.82
N ARG A 82 -9.82 -25.52 2.40
CA ARG A 82 -11.26 -25.81 2.45
C ARG A 82 -11.65 -26.95 1.51
N GLU A 83 -11.14 -26.96 0.30
CA GLU A 83 -11.42 -28.00 -0.70
C GLU A 83 -10.91 -29.38 -0.26
N ASN A 84 -9.84 -29.41 0.52
CA ASN A 84 -9.26 -30.64 1.08
C ASN A 84 -9.73 -30.93 2.52
N GLU A 85 -10.75 -30.24 3.03
CA GLU A 85 -11.26 -30.36 4.39
C GLU A 85 -10.17 -30.23 5.49
N ALA A 86 -9.08 -29.50 5.17
CA ALA A 86 -7.99 -29.26 6.09
C ALA A 86 -8.28 -28.04 6.97
N LYS A 87 -7.52 -27.93 8.08
CA LYS A 87 -7.61 -26.76 8.96
C LYS A 87 -7.07 -25.54 8.24
N GLU A 88 -7.89 -24.49 8.12
CA GLU A 88 -7.47 -23.21 7.54
C GLU A 88 -6.33 -22.58 8.35
N LEU A 89 -5.34 -22.02 7.66
CA LEU A 89 -4.25 -21.24 8.25
C LEU A 89 -4.82 -20.10 9.11
N VAL A 90 -5.75 -19.34 8.55
CA VAL A 90 -6.50 -18.28 9.23
C VAL A 90 -7.90 -18.15 8.62
N LYS A 91 -8.85 -17.63 9.40
CA LYS A 91 -10.17 -17.23 8.91
C LYS A 91 -10.17 -15.74 8.59
N VAL A 92 -10.54 -15.37 7.37
CA VAL A 92 -10.69 -13.97 6.97
C VAL A 92 -12.14 -13.55 7.09
N SER A 93 -12.40 -12.45 7.82
CA SER A 93 -13.78 -11.99 8.07
C SER A 93 -14.30 -11.04 7.01
N LYS A 94 -13.44 -10.16 6.47
CA LYS A 94 -13.77 -9.21 5.42
C LYS A 94 -12.51 -8.73 4.70
N LEU A 95 -12.72 -8.23 3.49
CA LEU A 95 -11.70 -7.62 2.63
C LEU A 95 -12.10 -6.19 2.27
N TRP A 96 -11.20 -5.23 2.45
CA TRP A 96 -11.29 -3.90 1.83
C TRP A 96 -10.37 -3.86 0.62
N HIS A 97 -10.95 -3.58 -0.53
CA HIS A 97 -10.25 -3.60 -1.81
C HIS A 97 -11.04 -2.85 -2.87
N ASN A 98 -10.38 -2.02 -3.64
CA ASN A 98 -10.96 -1.35 -4.80
C ASN A 98 -10.61 -2.14 -6.06
N SER A 99 -11.60 -2.79 -6.67
CA SER A 99 -11.38 -3.55 -7.89
C SER A 99 -11.10 -2.61 -9.07
N PHE A 100 -10.33 -3.09 -10.05
CA PHE A 100 -10.02 -2.31 -11.24
C PHE A 100 -11.28 -1.85 -12.00
N ASN A 101 -12.27 -2.72 -12.13
CA ASN A 101 -13.52 -2.38 -12.80
C ASN A 101 -14.28 -1.25 -12.10
N ASP A 102 -14.26 -1.26 -10.77
CA ASP A 102 -14.87 -0.18 -9.98
C ASP A 102 -14.08 1.12 -10.11
N LEU A 103 -12.75 1.06 -10.10
CA LEU A 103 -11.88 2.22 -10.27
C LEU A 103 -12.12 2.92 -11.59
N LEU A 104 -12.23 2.18 -12.70
CA LEU A 104 -12.46 2.73 -14.03
C LEU A 104 -13.92 2.91 -14.40
N GLN A 105 -14.85 2.44 -13.57
CA GLN A 105 -16.28 2.43 -13.85
C GLN A 105 -16.63 1.76 -15.18
N THR A 106 -15.96 0.66 -15.47
CA THR A 106 -16.19 -0.13 -16.70
C THR A 106 -16.78 -1.50 -16.37
N ASN A 107 -17.71 -1.95 -17.17
CA ASN A 107 -18.23 -3.33 -17.14
C ASN A 107 -17.50 -4.23 -18.15
N GLU A 108 -16.61 -3.66 -18.97
CA GLU A 108 -15.88 -4.41 -19.97
C GLU A 108 -14.76 -5.23 -19.33
N ASP A 109 -14.52 -6.39 -19.88
CA ASP A 109 -13.35 -7.18 -19.52
C ASP A 109 -12.07 -6.38 -19.88
N PRO A 110 -11.15 -6.15 -18.93
CA PRO A 110 -9.91 -5.44 -19.21
C PRO A 110 -9.14 -5.98 -20.40
N ASN A 111 -9.19 -7.30 -20.63
CA ASN A 111 -8.59 -7.95 -21.80
C ASN A 111 -9.24 -7.49 -23.10
N THR A 112 -10.57 -7.31 -23.10
CA THR A 112 -11.31 -6.83 -24.27
C THR A 112 -11.04 -5.36 -24.52
N LEU A 113 -11.02 -4.52 -23.49
CA LEU A 113 -10.66 -3.10 -23.60
C LEU A 113 -9.27 -2.91 -24.21
N LEU A 114 -8.29 -3.67 -23.73
CA LEU A 114 -6.92 -3.61 -24.22
C LEU A 114 -6.81 -4.17 -25.64
N LYS A 115 -7.41 -5.35 -25.93
CA LYS A 115 -7.43 -5.93 -27.29
C LYS A 115 -8.06 -4.97 -28.30
N ASN A 116 -9.19 -4.38 -27.99
CA ASN A 116 -9.87 -3.44 -28.88
C ASN A 116 -9.04 -2.17 -29.13
N SER A 117 -8.31 -1.72 -28.12
CA SER A 117 -7.37 -0.58 -28.26
C SER A 117 -6.17 -0.92 -29.14
N PHE A 118 -5.68 -2.18 -29.13
CA PHE A 118 -4.55 -2.62 -29.94
C PHE A 118 -4.90 -3.04 -31.37
N LEU A 119 -6.11 -3.56 -31.63
CA LEU A 119 -6.54 -3.93 -32.98
C LEU A 119 -6.71 -2.73 -33.92
N THR A 120 -6.77 -1.50 -33.38
CA THR A 120 -6.92 -0.27 -34.18
C THR A 120 -5.58 0.37 -34.58
N VAL A 121 -4.44 -0.17 -34.14
CA VAL A 121 -3.12 0.37 -34.47
C VAL A 121 -2.47 -0.44 -35.59
N ASN A 122 -2.36 0.12 -36.78
CA ASN A 122 -1.55 -0.42 -37.88
C ASN A 122 -0.08 -0.11 -37.60
N LEU A 123 0.69 -1.10 -37.15
CA LEU A 123 2.08 -0.96 -36.73
C LEU A 123 3.03 -1.30 -37.88
N GLY A 124 3.97 -0.40 -38.17
CA GLY A 124 5.13 -0.65 -39.04
C GLY A 124 6.14 -1.60 -38.38
N SER A 125 6.87 -2.37 -39.16
CA SER A 125 7.91 -3.38 -38.93
C SER A 125 7.77 -4.32 -37.71
N LYS A 126 7.69 -5.63 -38.00
CA LYS A 126 7.07 -6.68 -37.16
C LYS A 126 7.92 -7.34 -36.07
N GLU A 127 9.19 -7.09 -35.91
CA GLU A 127 10.03 -7.94 -35.04
C GLU A 127 10.49 -7.28 -33.72
N ASP A 128 10.87 -6.00 -33.71
CA ASP A 128 11.31 -5.30 -32.49
C ASP A 128 10.12 -4.86 -31.62
N GLN A 129 9.01 -4.52 -32.27
CA GLN A 129 7.75 -4.16 -31.61
C GLN A 129 7.15 -5.32 -30.81
N LYS A 130 7.23 -6.56 -31.30
CA LYS A 130 6.67 -7.74 -30.63
C LYS A 130 7.29 -8.06 -29.27
N LYS A 131 8.57 -7.77 -29.03
CA LYS A 131 9.22 -8.10 -27.75
C LYS A 131 8.87 -7.12 -26.64
N THR A 132 8.82 -5.86 -26.93
CA THR A 132 8.64 -4.81 -25.92
C THR A 132 7.16 -4.55 -25.62
N GLU A 133 6.30 -4.52 -26.63
CA GLU A 133 4.83 -4.49 -26.45
C GLU A 133 4.33 -5.70 -25.63
N SER A 134 4.92 -6.87 -25.85
CA SER A 134 4.60 -8.08 -25.11
C SER A 134 4.92 -7.96 -23.62
N SER A 135 5.99 -7.27 -23.22
CA SER A 135 6.41 -7.19 -21.82
C SER A 135 5.56 -6.22 -21.00
N ILE A 136 5.31 -5.02 -21.50
CA ILE A 136 4.54 -3.99 -20.79
C ILE A 136 3.06 -4.37 -20.73
N MET A 137 2.50 -4.80 -21.87
CA MET A 137 1.15 -5.35 -21.92
C MET A 137 0.98 -6.48 -20.91
N THR A 138 1.95 -7.36 -20.81
CA THR A 138 1.94 -8.48 -19.87
C THR A 138 1.92 -7.99 -18.42
N ILE A 139 2.63 -6.92 -18.07
CA ILE A 139 2.63 -6.35 -16.72
C ILE A 139 1.27 -5.76 -16.37
N ILE A 140 0.70 -4.94 -17.25
CA ILE A 140 -0.64 -4.36 -17.05
C ILE A 140 -1.70 -5.45 -16.94
N MET A 141 -1.67 -6.40 -17.87
CA MET A 141 -2.62 -7.52 -17.91
C MET A 141 -2.52 -8.38 -16.64
N LYS A 142 -1.30 -8.59 -16.12
CA LYS A 142 -1.10 -9.31 -14.86
C LYS A 142 -1.72 -8.56 -13.68
N GLY A 143 -1.48 -7.26 -13.52
CA GLY A 143 -2.06 -6.47 -12.43
C GLY A 143 -3.59 -6.51 -12.45
N PHE A 144 -4.20 -6.37 -13.63
CA PHE A 144 -5.66 -6.46 -13.77
C PHE A 144 -6.21 -7.86 -13.50
N GLN A 145 -5.51 -8.89 -13.99
CA GLN A 145 -5.88 -10.28 -13.73
C GLN A 145 -5.79 -10.57 -12.23
N GLN A 146 -4.71 -10.16 -11.57
CA GLN A 146 -4.50 -10.34 -10.14
C GLN A 146 -5.59 -9.70 -9.30
N ALA A 147 -5.99 -8.46 -9.63
CA ALA A 147 -7.10 -7.78 -8.94
C ALA A 147 -8.44 -8.51 -9.10
N ARG A 148 -8.69 -9.04 -10.30
CA ARG A 148 -9.86 -9.85 -10.61
C ARG A 148 -9.85 -11.20 -9.90
N ASP A 149 -8.66 -11.84 -9.85
CA ASP A 149 -8.47 -13.12 -9.18
C ASP A 149 -8.70 -12.98 -7.67
N LEU A 150 -8.17 -11.93 -7.02
CA LEU A 150 -8.42 -11.66 -5.61
C LEU A 150 -9.91 -11.48 -5.33
N THR A 151 -10.62 -10.71 -6.16
CA THR A 151 -12.08 -10.52 -6.04
C THR A 151 -12.82 -11.85 -6.20
N THR A 152 -12.42 -12.68 -7.15
CA THR A 152 -13.02 -13.99 -7.44
C THR A 152 -12.78 -14.97 -6.28
N LEU A 153 -11.57 -15.02 -5.77
CA LEU A 153 -11.19 -15.83 -4.61
C LEU A 153 -11.98 -15.41 -3.35
N ALA A 154 -12.05 -14.10 -3.05
CA ALA A 154 -12.82 -13.59 -1.93
C ALA A 154 -14.30 -14.03 -2.02
N LYS A 155 -14.92 -13.92 -3.22
CA LYS A 155 -16.29 -14.36 -3.45
C LYS A 155 -16.44 -15.88 -3.27
N SER A 156 -15.54 -16.70 -3.82
CA SER A 156 -15.57 -18.16 -3.68
C SER A 156 -15.45 -18.58 -2.21
N LEU A 157 -14.66 -17.86 -1.43
CA LEU A 157 -14.47 -18.04 0.02
C LEU A 157 -15.60 -17.40 0.84
N LYS A 158 -16.59 -16.76 0.21
CA LYS A 158 -17.68 -16.03 0.87
C LYS A 158 -17.16 -14.95 1.84
N ILE A 159 -16.06 -14.30 1.48
CA ILE A 159 -15.49 -13.18 2.24
C ILE A 159 -16.18 -11.90 1.73
N PRO A 160 -16.87 -11.14 2.61
CA PRO A 160 -17.48 -9.86 2.24
C PRO A 160 -16.42 -8.86 1.78
N ILE A 161 -16.67 -8.19 0.65
CA ILE A 161 -15.81 -7.14 0.10
C ILE A 161 -16.47 -5.79 0.37
N ASN A 162 -15.74 -4.86 0.99
CA ASN A 162 -16.16 -3.49 1.30
C ASN A 162 -17.53 -3.38 2.01
N PRO A 163 -17.85 -4.21 3.02
CA PRO A 163 -19.21 -4.25 3.55
C PRO A 163 -19.65 -2.96 4.27
N GLU A 164 -18.73 -2.06 4.59
CA GLU A 164 -19.00 -0.75 5.22
C GLU A 164 -19.20 0.37 4.20
N PHE A 165 -19.06 0.08 2.90
CA PHE A 165 -19.13 1.05 1.81
C PHE A 165 -20.17 0.59 0.78
N ASP A 166 -20.76 1.54 0.05
CA ASP A 166 -21.72 1.19 -0.99
C ASP A 166 -21.09 0.36 -2.10
N LYS A 167 -19.85 0.67 -2.49
CA LYS A 167 -19.14 -0.02 -3.56
C LYS A 167 -17.62 -0.06 -3.35
N MET A 168 -17.01 1.09 -3.15
CA MET A 168 -15.57 1.26 -3.04
C MET A 168 -15.19 1.87 -1.70
N VAL A 169 -13.98 1.57 -1.24
CA VAL A 169 -13.35 2.30 -0.15
C VAL A 169 -12.91 3.65 -0.68
N LEU A 170 -13.67 4.71 -0.37
CA LEU A 170 -13.48 6.04 -0.89
C LEU A 170 -13.81 7.07 0.19
N VAL A 171 -13.07 8.17 0.23
CA VAL A 171 -13.26 9.22 1.25
C VAL A 171 -14.68 9.79 1.24
N GLU A 172 -15.23 10.00 0.05
CA GLU A 172 -16.55 10.64 -0.13
C GLU A 172 -17.74 9.67 -0.03
N ASP A 173 -17.54 8.37 -0.22
CA ASP A 173 -18.63 7.38 -0.32
C ASP A 173 -18.80 6.54 0.97
N GLY A 174 -17.94 6.75 1.95
CA GLY A 174 -17.95 6.02 3.20
C GLY A 174 -18.28 6.89 4.43
N PRO A 175 -18.49 6.27 5.59
CA PRO A 175 -18.60 6.99 6.83
C PRO A 175 -17.24 7.65 7.17
N LYS A 176 -17.29 8.86 7.76
CA LYS A 176 -16.09 9.61 8.16
C LYS A 176 -15.15 8.81 9.07
N SER A 177 -15.70 7.88 9.82
CA SER A 177 -14.94 6.94 10.64
C SER A 177 -15.70 5.62 10.78
N ILE A 178 -14.96 4.53 10.76
CA ILE A 178 -15.47 3.16 10.89
C ILE A 178 -14.95 2.60 12.20
N LYS A 179 -15.85 2.41 13.16
CA LYS A 179 -15.48 1.77 14.42
C LYS A 179 -15.54 0.25 14.28
N PHE A 180 -14.43 -0.40 14.54
CA PHE A 180 -14.29 -1.82 14.47
C PHE A 180 -13.69 -2.34 15.79
N LYS A 181 -14.54 -2.83 16.69
CA LYS A 181 -14.18 -3.18 18.08
C LYS A 181 -13.49 -2.01 18.80
N ASP A 182 -12.21 -2.16 19.14
CA ASP A 182 -11.39 -1.16 19.83
C ASP A 182 -10.54 -0.28 18.88
N ILE A 183 -10.72 -0.46 17.58
CA ILE A 183 -10.03 0.33 16.54
C ILE A 183 -11.03 1.23 15.82
N THR A 184 -10.63 2.45 15.53
CA THR A 184 -11.34 3.36 14.63
C THR A 184 -10.49 3.61 13.40
N PHE A 185 -11.07 3.41 12.22
CA PHE A 185 -10.46 3.72 10.93
C PHE A 185 -11.04 5.01 10.39
N ARG A 186 -10.20 5.84 9.79
CA ARG A 186 -10.58 6.95 8.91
C ARG A 186 -9.94 6.74 7.56
N ILE A 187 -10.73 6.86 6.52
CA ILE A 187 -10.25 6.78 5.14
C ILE A 187 -9.70 8.14 4.76
N LEU A 188 -8.42 8.22 4.40
CA LEU A 188 -7.76 9.43 3.91
C LEU A 188 -7.51 9.39 2.40
N GLY A 189 -7.82 8.29 1.75
CA GLY A 189 -7.71 8.09 0.31
C GLY A 189 -8.22 6.71 -0.11
N PRO A 190 -8.49 6.54 -1.41
CA PRO A 190 -8.47 7.57 -2.44
C PRO A 190 -9.65 8.53 -2.33
N THR A 191 -9.51 9.71 -2.96
CA THR A 191 -10.61 10.67 -3.12
C THR A 191 -11.27 10.49 -4.49
N LYS A 192 -12.50 10.99 -4.64
CA LYS A 192 -13.15 11.05 -5.95
C LYS A 192 -12.29 11.79 -6.99
N LYS A 193 -11.65 12.89 -6.57
CA LYS A 193 -10.72 13.65 -7.42
C LYS A 193 -9.55 12.79 -7.94
N ASN A 194 -8.97 11.95 -7.08
CA ASN A 194 -7.89 11.02 -7.48
C ASN A 194 -8.39 10.03 -8.53
N LEU A 195 -9.58 9.45 -8.30
CA LEU A 195 -10.16 8.49 -9.24
C LEU A 195 -10.55 9.13 -10.57
N ASP A 196 -11.05 10.37 -10.57
CA ASP A 196 -11.39 11.09 -11.79
C ASP A 196 -10.11 11.44 -12.58
N LYS A 197 -9.01 11.78 -11.90
CA LYS A 197 -7.70 11.97 -12.51
C LYS A 197 -7.20 10.66 -13.12
N LEU A 198 -7.25 9.55 -12.37
CA LEU A 198 -6.90 8.21 -12.84
C LEU A 198 -7.69 7.83 -14.11
N ARG A 199 -9.02 8.02 -14.08
CA ARG A 199 -9.90 7.73 -15.23
C ARG A 199 -9.59 8.58 -16.44
N LYS A 200 -9.27 9.86 -16.22
CA LYS A 200 -8.86 10.78 -17.29
C LYS A 200 -7.54 10.33 -17.92
N GLU A 201 -6.51 10.11 -17.09
CA GLU A 201 -5.19 9.65 -17.55
C GLU A 201 -5.29 8.33 -18.33
N TRP A 202 -6.12 7.41 -17.85
CA TRP A 202 -6.41 6.16 -18.55
C TRP A 202 -7.08 6.37 -19.91
N LYS A 203 -8.07 7.26 -20.00
CA LYS A 203 -8.75 7.61 -21.27
C LYS A 203 -7.82 8.33 -22.24
N ASP A 204 -7.03 9.27 -21.74
CA ASP A 204 -6.07 10.00 -22.54
C ASP A 204 -5.04 9.03 -23.13
N TRP A 205 -4.51 8.13 -22.33
CA TRP A 205 -3.63 7.07 -22.77
C TRP A 205 -4.26 6.15 -23.85
N LEU A 206 -5.50 5.70 -23.66
CA LEU A 206 -6.20 4.92 -24.68
C LEU A 206 -6.38 5.69 -26.00
N ASN A 207 -6.56 7.00 -25.94
CA ASN A 207 -6.72 7.85 -27.10
C ASN A 207 -5.38 8.17 -27.80
N GLU A 208 -4.33 8.46 -27.06
CA GLU A 208 -2.98 8.71 -27.59
C GLU A 208 -2.42 7.50 -28.32
N LYS A 209 -2.74 6.29 -27.87
CA LYS A 209 -2.43 5.04 -28.58
C LYS A 209 -2.99 4.97 -30.00
N LYS A 210 -4.09 5.64 -30.25
CA LYS A 210 -4.68 5.70 -31.59
C LYS A 210 -3.91 6.61 -32.56
N LEU A 211 -2.95 7.40 -32.04
CA LEU A 211 -2.34 8.51 -32.78
C LEU A 211 -0.81 8.43 -32.95
N ASN A 212 -0.01 7.64 -32.19
CA ASN A 212 1.45 7.72 -32.22
C ASN A 212 2.23 6.42 -32.04
N GLU A 213 3.35 6.31 -32.80
CA GLU A 213 4.29 5.17 -32.82
C GLU A 213 5.28 5.10 -31.64
N ASN A 214 5.36 6.10 -30.75
CA ASN A 214 6.29 6.16 -29.61
C ASN A 214 5.62 5.74 -28.28
N LEU A 215 5.11 4.53 -28.25
CA LEU A 215 4.25 4.00 -27.18
C LEU A 215 4.95 3.71 -25.85
N GLU A 216 6.23 3.35 -25.89
CA GLU A 216 6.95 2.80 -24.73
C GLU A 216 7.18 3.80 -23.59
N LEU A 217 7.64 5.00 -23.94
CA LEU A 217 7.95 6.02 -22.93
C LEU A 217 6.70 6.55 -22.22
N GLY A 218 5.60 6.69 -22.95
CA GLY A 218 4.32 7.14 -22.37
C GLY A 218 3.72 6.13 -21.39
N LEU A 219 3.80 4.84 -21.73
CA LEU A 219 3.31 3.75 -20.90
C LEU A 219 4.10 3.59 -19.61
N LEU A 220 5.42 3.57 -19.69
CA LEU A 220 6.30 3.53 -18.52
C LEU A 220 6.07 4.73 -17.60
N GLN A 221 5.85 5.92 -18.17
CA GLN A 221 5.56 7.12 -17.39
C GLN A 221 4.20 7.08 -16.67
N ILE A 222 3.20 6.41 -17.25
CA ILE A 222 1.86 6.32 -16.66
C ILE A 222 1.82 5.20 -15.62
N LEU A 223 2.46 4.06 -15.88
CA LEU A 223 2.56 2.94 -14.95
C LEU A 223 3.49 3.25 -13.77
N ASP A 224 4.58 3.96 -14.04
CA ASP A 224 5.61 4.31 -13.06
C ASP A 224 5.23 5.56 -12.23
N LYS A 225 4.29 6.38 -12.70
CA LYS A 225 4.06 7.72 -12.13
C LYS A 225 2.77 7.93 -11.38
N SER A 226 1.67 7.21 -11.62
CA SER A 226 0.47 7.65 -10.94
C SER A 226 -0.76 6.75 -10.89
N ILE A 227 -1.00 5.85 -11.86
CA ILE A 227 -2.32 5.24 -11.97
C ILE A 227 -2.69 4.35 -10.76
N PRO A 228 -1.86 3.37 -10.36
CA PRO A 228 -2.16 2.57 -9.18
C PRO A 228 -2.11 3.41 -7.89
N ASN A 229 -1.12 4.30 -7.77
CA ASN A 229 -0.89 5.10 -6.57
C ASN A 229 -2.07 6.03 -6.26
N LEU A 230 -2.72 6.61 -7.29
CA LEU A 230 -3.94 7.42 -7.13
C LEU A 230 -5.12 6.64 -6.55
N SER A 231 -5.11 5.32 -6.63
CA SER A 231 -6.16 4.44 -6.10
C SER A 231 -5.86 3.93 -4.70
N SER A 232 -4.71 4.27 -4.10
CA SER A 232 -4.29 3.76 -2.80
C SER A 232 -5.29 4.07 -1.70
N ILE A 233 -5.74 3.01 -1.02
CA ILE A 233 -6.51 3.13 0.23
C ILE A 233 -5.54 3.59 1.31
N MET A 234 -5.67 4.83 1.73
CA MET A 234 -4.89 5.42 2.80
C MET A 234 -5.71 5.43 4.10
N LEU A 235 -5.16 4.87 5.17
CA LEU A 235 -5.87 4.64 6.42
C LEU A 235 -5.20 5.33 7.60
N LEU A 236 -5.92 6.18 8.29
CA LEU A 236 -5.58 6.56 9.65
C LEU A 236 -6.30 5.62 10.62
N LEU A 237 -5.54 4.94 11.42
CA LEU A 237 -6.01 4.01 12.43
C LEU A 237 -5.77 4.62 13.81
N GLU A 238 -6.83 4.65 14.62
CA GLU A 238 -6.80 5.13 15.99
C GLU A 238 -7.21 4.01 16.95
N ALA A 239 -6.35 3.67 17.90
CA ALA A 239 -6.61 2.70 18.95
C ALA A 239 -5.84 3.08 20.21
N LYS A 240 -6.50 3.04 21.38
CA LYS A 240 -5.84 3.30 22.68
C LYS A 240 -5.05 4.59 22.76
N ASN A 241 -5.59 5.66 22.21
CA ASN A 241 -4.94 6.97 22.09
C ASN A 241 -3.65 6.95 21.26
N ARG A 242 -3.51 5.96 20.38
CA ARG A 242 -2.40 5.84 19.42
C ARG A 242 -2.92 5.97 18.01
N LYS A 243 -2.10 6.54 17.15
CA LYS A 243 -2.41 6.80 15.75
C LYS A 243 -1.39 6.13 14.86
N ILE A 244 -1.84 5.35 13.90
CA ILE A 244 -1.00 4.74 12.88
C ILE A 244 -1.52 5.16 11.52
N LEU A 245 -0.67 5.71 10.68
CA LEU A 245 -1.01 6.13 9.32
C LEU A 245 -0.40 5.17 8.31
N PHE A 246 -1.26 4.43 7.60
CA PHE A 246 -0.91 3.61 6.45
C PHE A 246 -1.25 4.37 5.18
N THR A 247 -0.27 4.54 4.33
CA THR A 247 -0.36 5.43 3.16
C THR A 247 -0.47 4.66 1.85
N GLY A 248 -0.19 3.34 1.84
CA GLY A 248 0.09 2.64 0.61
C GLY A 248 1.14 3.40 -0.19
N ASP A 249 0.86 3.60 -1.47
CA ASP A 249 1.69 4.38 -2.39
C ASP A 249 1.04 5.73 -2.76
N GLY A 250 0.10 6.17 -1.92
CA GLY A 250 -0.61 7.43 -2.10
C GLY A 250 0.29 8.65 -1.94
N SER A 251 -0.26 9.81 -2.33
CA SER A 251 0.45 11.10 -2.28
C SER A 251 0.40 11.73 -0.89
N GLY A 252 1.55 12.21 -0.41
CA GLY A 252 1.64 13.02 0.81
C GLY A 252 0.82 14.30 0.73
N ASP A 253 0.75 14.95 -0.43
CA ASP A 253 -0.04 16.16 -0.63
C ASP A 253 -1.55 15.88 -0.48
N ASP A 254 -2.02 14.73 -0.95
CA ASP A 254 -3.42 14.34 -0.76
C ASP A 254 -3.74 14.11 0.73
N ILE A 255 -2.81 13.53 1.48
CA ILE A 255 -2.96 13.37 2.94
C ILE A 255 -3.05 14.73 3.62
N ILE A 256 -2.16 15.69 3.32
CA ILE A 256 -2.22 17.06 3.86
C ILE A 256 -3.57 17.70 3.55
N ASN A 257 -4.00 17.61 2.28
CA ASN A 257 -5.27 18.21 1.82
C ASN A 257 -6.47 17.65 2.59
N ILE A 258 -6.53 16.33 2.82
CA ILE A 258 -7.61 15.70 3.57
C ILE A 258 -7.56 16.08 5.04
N LEU A 259 -6.40 16.04 5.68
CA LEU A 259 -6.24 16.44 7.09
C LEU A 259 -6.66 17.90 7.30
N SER A 260 -6.29 18.78 6.38
CA SER A 260 -6.68 20.19 6.40
C SER A 260 -8.20 20.36 6.21
N ARG A 261 -8.77 19.71 5.19
CA ARG A 261 -10.22 19.78 4.87
C ARG A 261 -11.08 19.29 6.03
N GLU A 262 -10.65 18.23 6.71
CA GLU A 262 -11.38 17.65 7.86
C GLU A 262 -11.08 18.37 9.19
N GLY A 263 -10.29 19.45 9.17
CA GLY A 263 -9.95 20.22 10.37
C GLY A 263 -9.12 19.43 11.40
N MET A 264 -8.30 18.50 10.94
CA MET A 264 -7.50 17.60 11.80
C MET A 264 -6.13 18.17 12.14
N LEU A 265 -5.66 19.19 11.41
CA LEU A 265 -4.41 19.86 11.70
C LEU A 265 -4.53 20.68 13.01
N ASP A 266 -3.45 20.72 13.77
CA ASP A 266 -3.37 21.56 14.96
C ASP A 266 -3.23 23.07 14.61
N LYS A 267 -3.11 23.92 15.65
CA LYS A 267 -2.98 25.38 15.46
C LYS A 267 -1.72 25.81 14.70
N GLN A 268 -0.72 24.95 14.64
CA GLN A 268 0.52 25.14 13.91
C GLN A 268 0.48 24.57 12.48
N GLY A 269 -0.68 24.02 12.06
CA GLY A 269 -0.87 23.38 10.76
C GLY A 269 -0.21 22.01 10.69
N LYS A 270 -0.04 21.30 11.82
CA LYS A 270 0.66 20.02 11.91
C LYS A 270 -0.28 18.89 12.36
N TYR A 271 0.09 17.66 12.02
CA TYR A 271 -0.57 16.44 12.47
C TYR A 271 0.45 15.41 12.92
N HIS A 272 0.30 14.91 14.15
CA HIS A 272 1.22 13.92 14.72
C HIS A 272 0.58 12.52 14.75
N VAL A 273 1.37 11.50 14.41
CA VAL A 273 1.04 10.07 14.55
C VAL A 273 2.14 9.33 15.29
N ASP A 274 1.81 8.22 15.95
CA ASP A 274 2.81 7.39 16.62
C ASP A 274 3.64 6.59 15.61
N ILE A 275 3.01 6.13 14.52
CA ILE A 275 3.68 5.39 13.43
C ILE A 275 3.17 5.92 12.08
N LEU A 276 4.10 6.24 11.19
CA LEU A 276 3.84 6.54 9.79
C LEU A 276 4.49 5.48 8.89
N LYS A 277 3.70 4.72 8.14
CA LYS A 277 4.23 4.03 6.97
C LYS A 277 4.52 5.09 5.90
N VAL A 278 5.78 5.24 5.54
CA VAL A 278 6.21 6.25 4.57
C VAL A 278 5.65 5.91 3.18
N PRO A 279 4.99 6.85 2.47
CA PRO A 279 4.40 6.59 1.17
C PRO A 279 5.38 5.99 0.17
N HIS A 280 4.89 5.06 -0.66
CA HIS A 280 5.57 4.51 -1.84
C HIS A 280 7.03 4.13 -1.55
N HIS A 281 7.25 3.31 -0.51
CA HIS A 281 8.55 2.78 -0.10
C HIS A 281 9.63 3.85 0.14
N GLY A 282 9.22 5.12 0.34
CA GLY A 282 10.11 6.26 0.49
C GLY A 282 10.53 6.91 -0.83
N SER A 283 9.75 6.77 -1.90
CA SER A 283 9.94 7.51 -3.15
C SER A 283 9.73 9.01 -2.95
N ASP A 284 10.64 9.85 -3.43
CA ASP A 284 10.51 11.32 -3.41
C ASP A 284 9.43 11.85 -4.39
N ARG A 285 8.92 10.99 -5.26
CA ARG A 285 7.83 11.33 -6.20
C ARG A 285 6.46 11.46 -5.50
N ASN A 286 6.28 10.81 -4.35
CA ASN A 286 5.01 10.74 -3.63
C ASN A 286 4.99 11.56 -2.33
N VAL A 287 6.13 12.09 -1.92
CA VAL A 287 6.29 12.88 -0.70
C VAL A 287 7.09 14.15 -0.97
N SER A 288 7.05 15.06 -0.03
CA SER A 288 7.78 16.33 -0.08
C SER A 288 8.31 16.70 1.31
N ARG A 289 9.21 17.67 1.37
CA ARG A 289 9.64 18.26 2.65
C ARG A 289 8.44 18.81 3.43
N GLU A 290 7.48 19.41 2.75
CA GLU A 290 6.25 19.93 3.35
C GLU A 290 5.42 18.83 4.00
N PHE A 291 5.33 17.66 3.35
CA PHE A 291 4.63 16.51 3.92
C PHE A 291 5.20 16.13 5.29
N PHE A 292 6.50 15.95 5.42
CA PHE A 292 7.11 15.57 6.70
C PHE A 292 7.13 16.70 7.73
N ASN A 293 7.08 17.96 7.32
CA ASN A 293 6.91 19.09 8.22
C ASN A 293 5.46 19.21 8.72
N THR A 294 4.48 18.76 7.93
CA THR A 294 3.07 18.79 8.30
C THR A 294 2.66 17.51 9.04
N VAL A 295 3.03 16.34 8.52
CA VAL A 295 2.71 15.04 9.11
C VAL A 295 3.96 14.42 9.69
N ASN A 296 4.11 14.52 11.01
CA ASN A 296 5.24 13.96 11.71
C ASN A 296 4.89 12.73 12.55
N ALA A 297 5.91 11.92 12.82
CA ALA A 297 5.74 10.67 13.54
C ALA A 297 6.86 10.43 14.55
N ASP A 298 6.57 9.65 15.61
CA ASP A 298 7.60 9.09 16.47
C ASP A 298 8.40 8.00 15.74
N ASN A 299 7.70 7.21 14.88
CA ASN A 299 8.27 6.09 14.13
C ASN A 299 7.90 6.19 12.64
N TYR A 300 8.89 6.24 11.77
CA TYR A 300 8.76 6.20 10.31
C TYR A 300 9.12 4.81 9.82
N VAL A 301 8.19 4.10 9.20
CA VAL A 301 8.40 2.75 8.67
C VAL A 301 8.59 2.82 7.17
N ILE A 302 9.72 2.31 6.69
CA ILE A 302 10.09 2.24 5.28
C ILE A 302 10.32 0.78 4.91
N SER A 303 9.38 0.23 4.14
CA SER A 303 9.49 -1.09 3.54
C SER A 303 10.05 -0.93 2.13
N ALA A 304 11.32 -1.28 1.94
CA ALA A 304 12.04 -1.11 0.68
C ALA A 304 13.32 -1.98 0.70
N ASN A 305 13.84 -2.37 -0.46
CA ASN A 305 15.10 -3.11 -0.59
C ASN A 305 16.11 -2.46 -1.56
N GLY A 306 15.87 -1.23 -1.98
CA GLY A 306 16.71 -0.50 -2.94
C GLY A 306 16.22 -0.58 -4.38
N ARG A 307 15.18 -1.36 -4.66
CA ARG A 307 14.53 -1.35 -5.97
C ARG A 307 13.99 0.04 -6.26
N ASP A 308 14.10 0.46 -7.52
CA ASP A 308 13.68 1.79 -8.00
C ASP A 308 14.30 2.96 -7.19
N ASP A 309 15.52 2.72 -6.67
CA ASP A 309 16.30 3.63 -5.82
C ASP A 309 15.60 4.03 -4.50
N ASN A 310 14.58 3.26 -4.06
CA ASN A 310 13.86 3.52 -2.82
C ASN A 310 14.52 2.89 -1.58
N PRO A 311 14.51 3.57 -0.40
CA PRO A 311 14.06 4.96 -0.25
C PRO A 311 15.02 5.94 -0.92
N SER A 312 14.48 7.04 -1.47
CA SER A 312 15.28 8.09 -2.08
C SER A 312 16.09 8.85 -1.02
N VAL A 313 17.21 9.41 -1.42
CA VAL A 313 18.07 10.23 -0.55
C VAL A 313 17.28 11.42 0.00
N ASP A 314 16.52 12.10 -0.85
CA ASP A 314 15.76 13.29 -0.48
C ASP A 314 14.68 12.97 0.57
N THR A 315 13.95 11.88 0.40
CA THR A 315 12.95 11.42 1.40
C THR A 315 13.60 11.20 2.76
N LEU A 316 14.75 10.52 2.82
CA LEU A 316 15.47 10.28 4.07
C LEU A 316 15.90 11.60 4.73
N ILE A 317 16.44 12.54 3.95
CA ILE A 317 16.84 13.86 4.42
C ILE A 317 15.63 14.63 4.96
N TRP A 318 14.51 14.64 4.24
CA TRP A 318 13.30 15.33 4.68
C TRP A 318 12.74 14.78 5.99
N ILE A 319 12.77 13.46 6.20
CA ILE A 319 12.39 12.83 7.48
C ILE A 319 13.35 13.27 8.58
N ILE A 320 14.66 13.21 8.36
CA ILE A 320 15.68 13.54 9.36
C ILE A 320 15.57 14.98 9.77
N GLU A 321 15.45 15.91 8.82
CA GLU A 321 15.40 17.35 9.05
C GLU A 321 14.03 17.89 9.47
N SER A 322 12.94 17.08 9.34
CA SER A 322 11.60 17.53 9.75
C SER A 322 11.56 17.87 11.25
N ASP A 323 10.74 18.84 11.60
CA ASP A 323 10.50 19.18 13.00
C ASP A 323 9.88 17.99 13.76
N ASN A 324 10.33 17.78 15.00
CA ASN A 324 9.72 16.81 15.88
C ASN A 324 8.91 17.52 16.98
N GLN A 325 7.59 17.34 16.97
CA GLN A 325 6.69 17.97 17.95
C GLN A 325 6.84 17.39 19.37
N THR A 326 7.35 16.17 19.50
CA THR A 326 7.34 15.43 20.77
C THR A 326 8.62 15.56 21.57
N ASN A 327 9.64 16.26 21.10
CA ASN A 327 10.99 16.28 21.68
C ASN A 327 11.64 14.91 21.86
N LYS A 328 11.01 13.82 21.39
CA LYS A 328 11.57 12.48 21.39
C LYS A 328 12.50 12.30 20.19
N SER A 329 13.46 11.40 20.29
CA SER A 329 14.23 10.95 19.12
C SER A 329 13.31 10.27 18.11
N LYS A 330 13.35 10.68 16.84
CA LYS A 330 12.65 10.01 15.76
C LYS A 330 13.25 8.64 15.52
N LYS A 331 12.42 7.63 15.27
CA LYS A 331 12.88 6.30 14.86
C LYS A 331 12.56 6.09 13.40
N ILE A 332 13.57 5.73 12.60
CA ILE A 332 13.41 5.37 11.20
C ILE A 332 13.65 3.87 11.09
N ILE A 333 12.59 3.14 10.76
CA ILE A 333 12.56 1.69 10.74
C ILE A 333 12.65 1.23 9.29
N PHE A 334 13.65 0.40 8.99
CA PHE A 334 13.90 -0.13 7.67
C PHE A 334 13.74 -1.64 7.64
N THR A 335 13.04 -2.16 6.64
CA THR A 335 13.01 -3.61 6.38
C THR A 335 14.33 -4.12 5.82
N ASN A 336 15.07 -3.30 5.08
CA ASN A 336 16.38 -3.65 4.53
C ASN A 336 17.34 -2.46 4.58
N ASN A 337 18.63 -2.74 4.52
CA ASN A 337 19.67 -1.72 4.36
C ASN A 337 19.97 -1.52 2.86
N THR A 338 19.86 -0.28 2.38
CA THR A 338 20.05 0.07 0.97
C THR A 338 21.23 1.03 0.77
N PRO A 339 21.79 1.15 -0.45
CA PRO A 339 22.87 2.08 -0.72
C PRO A 339 22.56 3.55 -0.34
N ASN A 340 21.33 4.00 -0.58
CA ASN A 340 20.89 5.36 -0.26
C ASN A 340 20.86 5.60 1.26
N ILE A 341 20.43 4.62 2.04
CA ILE A 341 20.47 4.67 3.50
C ILE A 341 21.92 4.81 3.97
N VAL A 342 22.83 3.95 3.48
CA VAL A 342 24.25 4.00 3.82
C VAL A 342 24.88 5.35 3.47
N LYS A 343 24.51 5.94 2.33
CA LYS A 343 24.96 7.27 1.90
C LYS A 343 24.51 8.35 2.89
N VAL A 344 23.22 8.39 3.24
CA VAL A 344 22.66 9.41 4.14
C VAL A 344 23.24 9.29 5.54
N LEU A 345 23.42 8.07 6.08
CA LEU A 345 23.98 7.86 7.42
C LEU A 345 25.43 8.31 7.58
N LYS A 346 26.19 8.45 6.49
CA LYS A 346 27.55 9.00 6.52
C LYS A 346 27.56 10.52 6.72
N GLU A 347 26.54 11.22 6.25
CA GLU A 347 26.48 12.68 6.24
C GLU A 347 25.61 13.23 7.38
N TYR A 348 24.61 12.48 7.80
CA TYR A 348 23.61 12.85 8.80
C TYR A 348 23.82 12.06 10.10
N ASP A 349 24.62 12.59 11.01
CA ASP A 349 24.89 11.95 12.31
C ASP A 349 23.63 11.84 13.17
N GLN A 350 23.32 10.63 13.65
CA GLN A 350 22.07 10.33 14.36
C GLN A 350 21.92 11.13 15.66
N LYS A 351 23.01 11.39 16.38
CA LYS A 351 22.97 12.17 17.64
C LYS A 351 22.74 13.65 17.35
N LYS A 352 23.44 14.19 16.34
CA LYS A 352 23.31 15.58 15.92
C LYS A 352 21.89 15.93 15.49
N TYR A 353 21.24 15.02 14.73
CA TYR A 353 19.90 15.24 14.18
C TYR A 353 18.77 14.59 15.01
N ASN A 354 19.09 14.04 16.19
CA ASN A 354 18.14 13.44 17.12
C ASN A 354 17.21 12.39 16.48
N TYR A 355 17.81 11.39 15.82
CA TYR A 355 17.08 10.25 15.29
C TYR A 355 17.83 8.93 15.52
N GLU A 356 17.14 7.81 15.39
CA GLU A 356 17.66 6.45 15.51
C GLU A 356 17.21 5.62 14.32
N CYS A 357 18.13 4.85 13.71
CA CYS A 357 17.80 3.88 12.67
C CYS A 357 17.69 2.48 13.28
N ILE A 358 16.58 1.81 12.97
CA ILE A 358 16.31 0.44 13.36
C ILE A 358 16.16 -0.40 12.08
N PHE A 359 16.95 -1.47 11.99
CA PHE A 359 16.92 -2.37 10.86
C PHE A 359 16.24 -3.69 11.24
N SER A 360 15.34 -4.18 10.40
CA SER A 360 14.87 -5.56 10.52
C SER A 360 16.06 -6.50 10.25
N ASN A 361 16.13 -7.58 11.02
CA ASN A 361 17.10 -8.61 10.72
C ASN A 361 16.59 -9.40 9.48
N ARG A 362 17.46 -9.60 8.48
CA ARG A 362 17.13 -10.32 7.24
C ARG A 362 16.63 -11.75 7.45
N ASN A 363 16.98 -12.36 8.58
CA ASN A 363 16.56 -13.71 8.93
C ASN A 363 15.25 -13.75 9.69
N ASP A 364 14.71 -12.60 10.09
CA ASP A 364 13.44 -12.53 10.79
C ASP A 364 12.30 -12.33 9.80
N ASP A 365 11.19 -13.03 10.03
CA ASP A 365 10.01 -12.89 9.18
C ASP A 365 9.34 -11.52 9.36
N PHE A 366 9.50 -10.91 10.53
CA PHE A 366 8.90 -9.60 10.86
C PHE A 366 9.62 -8.88 11.99
N LEU A 367 9.47 -7.57 12.03
CA LEU A 367 9.83 -6.70 13.15
C LEU A 367 8.55 -6.23 13.86
N THR A 368 8.55 -6.20 15.20
CA THR A 368 7.39 -5.72 15.97
C THR A 368 7.64 -4.34 16.55
N LEU A 369 6.72 -3.42 16.28
CA LEU A 369 6.67 -2.08 16.87
C LEU A 369 5.53 -2.02 17.90
N ASN A 370 5.83 -1.45 19.06
CA ASN A 370 4.86 -1.14 20.09
C ASN A 370 4.76 0.38 20.18
N PRO A 371 3.67 1.02 19.72
CA PRO A 371 3.49 2.45 19.91
C PRO A 371 3.43 2.75 21.42
N SER A 372 4.41 3.53 21.89
CA SER A 372 4.60 3.79 23.33
C SER A 372 4.11 5.18 23.74
#